data_05e75ab820611ae0ceace3f87420e250
#
_entry.id   05e75ab820611ae0ceace3f87420e250
#
_cell.length_a   1.000
_cell.length_b   1.000
_cell.length_c   1.000
_cell.angle_alpha   90.00
_cell.angle_beta   90.00
_cell.angle_gamma   90.00
#
_symmetry.space_group_name_H-M   'P 1'
#
loop_
_entity.id
_entity.type
_entity.pdbx_description
1 polymer ?
#
loop_
_entity_poly.entity_id
_entity_poly.type
_entity_poly.pdbx_seq_one_letter_code
_entity_poly.pdbx_strand_id
1 'polypeptide(L)'
;MSEVNLLRALPLSKRNVTARATAKTSEHRRISREFGEMYFDGPREYGYGGYHNDGRWKPVASDIISHFGLVPGSRVLDVGCAKGFLVNDLVNQGIDAYGIDVSQYAVSRGESQTQGRLCVASADHIPFPDHSFDAVLSINTAHNLPYLQCMASLREMERLAPGKGFIQVDSYRTQAEKELCESWVLTALYHDFPHGWRKLFDDAGYTGDWYWTIIN
;
A
#
# COMPACT_ATOMS: atom_id res chain seq x y z
N MET A 1 10.91 15.07 -2.60
CA MET A 1 11.33 13.66 -2.40
C MET A 1 12.07 13.51 -1.07
N SER A 2 11.46 12.89 -0.06
CA SER A 2 12.08 12.65 1.25
C SER A 2 11.54 11.35 1.88
N GLU A 3 12.32 10.78 2.81
CA GLU A 3 11.85 9.66 3.64
C GLU A 3 10.98 10.24 4.76
N VAL A 4 9.69 9.88 4.79
CA VAL A 4 8.72 10.40 5.77
C VAL A 4 7.88 9.25 6.31
N ASN A 5 7.79 9.10 7.62
CA ASN A 5 6.93 8.10 8.23
C ASN A 5 5.51 8.64 8.47
N LEU A 6 4.63 8.51 7.49
CA LEU A 6 3.20 8.83 7.65
C LEU A 6 2.40 7.72 8.36
N LEU A 7 3.05 6.57 8.64
CA LEU A 7 2.41 5.43 9.30
C LEU A 7 2.80 5.29 10.78
N ARG A 8 3.43 6.31 11.35
CA ARG A 8 3.93 6.30 12.75
C ARG A 8 2.83 6.05 13.80
N ALA A 9 1.59 6.38 13.45
CA ALA A 9 0.43 6.20 14.33
C ALA A 9 -0.15 4.76 14.27
N LEU A 10 0.28 3.93 13.33
CA LEU A 10 -0.15 2.53 13.29
C LEU A 10 0.43 1.77 14.48
N PRO A 11 -0.39 0.90 15.12
CA PRO A 11 0.12 0.06 16.19
C PRO A 11 1.27 -0.82 15.71
N LEU A 12 2.35 -0.85 16.47
CA LEU A 12 3.45 -1.78 16.21
C LEU A 12 2.92 -3.22 16.34
N SER A 13 2.81 -3.91 15.22
CA SER A 13 2.43 -5.33 15.27
C SER A 13 3.57 -6.16 15.85
N LYS A 14 3.28 -6.94 16.90
CA LYS A 14 4.21 -7.98 17.38
C LYS A 14 4.31 -9.05 16.30
N ARG A 15 5.33 -8.94 15.43
CA ARG A 15 5.57 -9.89 14.35
C ARG A 15 6.33 -11.10 14.92
N ASN A 16 5.71 -12.27 14.93
CA ASN A 16 6.46 -13.51 15.19
C ASN A 16 7.02 -14.02 13.85
N VAL A 17 8.15 -13.43 13.44
CA VAL A 17 8.76 -13.69 12.13
C VAL A 17 9.20 -15.14 12.00
N THR A 18 9.81 -15.72 13.05
CA THR A 18 10.32 -17.10 13.04
C THR A 18 9.20 -18.11 12.87
N ALA A 19 8.11 -18.01 13.64
CA ALA A 19 6.97 -18.90 13.51
C ALA A 19 6.31 -18.83 12.13
N ARG A 20 6.25 -17.63 11.54
CA ARG A 20 5.70 -17.46 10.20
C ARG A 20 6.63 -17.98 9.11
N ALA A 21 7.94 -17.82 9.24
CA ALA A 21 8.92 -18.30 8.28
C ALA A 21 8.89 -19.84 8.14
N THR A 22 8.77 -20.57 9.27
CA THR A 22 8.72 -22.04 9.28
C THR A 22 7.40 -22.62 8.77
N ALA A 23 6.30 -21.88 8.88
CA ALA A 23 4.97 -22.35 8.47
C ALA A 23 4.66 -22.10 6.98
N LYS A 24 5.43 -21.26 6.28
CA LYS A 24 5.14 -20.89 4.89
C LYS A 24 5.45 -21.97 3.87
N THR A 25 4.49 -22.24 3.01
CA THR A 25 4.63 -23.09 1.85
C THR A 25 4.49 -22.29 0.54
N SER A 26 4.86 -22.92 -0.59
CA SER A 26 4.57 -22.36 -1.92
C SER A 26 3.07 -22.17 -2.14
N GLU A 27 2.26 -23.06 -1.59
CA GLU A 27 0.80 -22.98 -1.67
C GLU A 27 0.24 -21.78 -0.89
N HIS A 28 0.77 -21.47 0.30
CA HIS A 28 0.39 -20.26 1.05
C HIS A 28 0.66 -19.00 0.22
N ARG A 29 1.84 -18.91 -0.44
CA ARG A 29 2.16 -17.77 -1.31
C ARG A 29 1.25 -17.70 -2.54
N ARG A 30 0.93 -18.84 -3.17
CA ARG A 30 0.05 -18.89 -4.32
C ARG A 30 -1.34 -18.32 -3.97
N ILE A 31 -1.96 -18.84 -2.91
CA ILE A 31 -3.28 -18.41 -2.43
C ILE A 31 -3.26 -16.94 -2.00
N SER A 32 -2.22 -16.51 -1.27
CA SER A 32 -2.10 -15.12 -0.83
C SER A 32 -2.07 -14.14 -2.00
N ARG A 33 -1.40 -14.49 -3.10
CA ARG A 33 -1.26 -13.65 -4.30
C ARG A 33 -2.51 -13.58 -5.16
N GLU A 34 -3.53 -14.38 -4.88
CA GLU A 34 -4.86 -14.24 -5.49
C GLU A 34 -5.62 -13.02 -4.93
N PHE A 35 -5.19 -12.48 -3.78
CA PHE A 35 -5.83 -11.36 -3.09
C PHE A 35 -7.34 -11.55 -2.91
N GLY A 36 -7.77 -12.82 -2.76
CA GLY A 36 -9.17 -13.21 -2.54
C GLY A 36 -9.57 -13.22 -1.06
N GLU A 37 -10.71 -13.84 -0.77
CA GLU A 37 -11.23 -14.01 0.60
C GLU A 37 -10.21 -14.61 1.55
N MET A 38 -9.49 -15.65 1.10
CA MET A 38 -8.47 -16.32 1.92
C MET A 38 -7.36 -15.38 2.39
N TYR A 39 -6.97 -14.40 1.56
CA TYR A 39 -5.97 -13.41 1.93
C TYR A 39 -6.46 -12.40 2.97
N PHE A 40 -7.68 -11.90 2.81
CA PHE A 40 -8.23 -10.87 3.71
C PHE A 40 -8.84 -11.46 4.98
N ASP A 41 -9.73 -12.42 4.85
CA ASP A 41 -10.59 -12.89 5.93
C ASP A 41 -10.39 -14.38 6.28
N GLY A 42 -9.56 -15.10 5.51
CA GLY A 42 -9.16 -16.47 5.79
C GLY A 42 -8.15 -16.58 6.93
N PRO A 43 -7.66 -17.80 7.20
CA PRO A 43 -6.65 -18.04 8.22
C PRO A 43 -5.38 -17.20 8.07
N ARG A 44 -4.71 -16.90 9.19
CA ARG A 44 -3.56 -15.98 9.28
C ARG A 44 -2.36 -16.40 8.43
N GLU A 45 -2.20 -17.67 8.11
CA GLU A 45 -1.15 -18.20 7.23
C GLU A 45 -1.26 -17.67 5.79
N TYR A 46 -2.48 -17.32 5.32
CA TYR A 46 -2.71 -16.81 3.98
C TYR A 46 -2.65 -15.28 3.88
N GLY A 47 -2.72 -14.55 5.00
CA GLY A 47 -2.71 -13.09 4.91
C GLY A 47 -3.01 -12.38 6.22
N TYR A 48 -4.09 -11.61 6.24
CA TYR A 48 -4.45 -10.76 7.38
C TYR A 48 -5.04 -11.54 8.56
N GLY A 49 -5.71 -12.67 8.35
CA GLY A 49 -6.39 -13.40 9.40
C GLY A 49 -7.64 -12.68 9.93
N GLY A 50 -8.39 -12.05 9.02
CA GLY A 50 -9.50 -11.14 9.29
C GLY A 50 -9.09 -9.68 9.15
N TYR A 51 -9.48 -9.05 8.04
CA TYR A 51 -9.18 -7.64 7.75
C TYR A 51 -10.46 -6.80 7.98
N HIS A 52 -10.54 -6.17 9.14
CA HIS A 52 -11.69 -5.36 9.56
C HIS A 52 -11.23 -3.98 10.03
N ASN A 53 -12.15 -3.02 9.98
CA ASN A 53 -11.90 -1.65 10.43
C ASN A 53 -11.88 -1.60 11.96
N ASP A 54 -10.76 -1.24 12.53
CA ASP A 54 -10.57 -1.05 13.97
C ASP A 54 -10.19 0.40 14.32
N GLY A 55 -10.33 1.32 13.36
CA GLY A 55 -10.04 2.75 13.53
C GLY A 55 -8.56 3.14 13.48
N ARG A 56 -7.66 2.18 13.23
CA ARG A 56 -6.20 2.45 13.19
C ARG A 56 -5.77 3.42 12.08
N TRP A 57 -6.55 3.54 11.01
CA TRP A 57 -6.24 4.40 9.89
C TRP A 57 -6.61 5.87 10.12
N LYS A 58 -7.50 6.17 11.08
CA LYS A 58 -7.93 7.53 11.37
C LYS A 58 -6.78 8.51 11.68
N PRO A 59 -5.82 8.20 12.57
CA PRO A 59 -4.68 9.10 12.80
C PRO A 59 -3.72 9.15 11.60
N VAL A 60 -3.61 8.07 10.82
CA VAL A 60 -2.81 8.05 9.57
C VAL A 60 -3.43 9.00 8.54
N ALA A 61 -4.75 8.99 8.37
CA ALA A 61 -5.44 9.93 7.50
C ALA A 61 -5.16 11.38 7.90
N SER A 62 -5.17 11.69 9.21
CA SER A 62 -4.82 13.04 9.71
C SER A 62 -3.36 13.42 9.42
N ASP A 63 -2.42 12.49 9.56
CA ASP A 63 -1.00 12.72 9.22
C ASP A 63 -0.82 12.98 7.72
N ILE A 64 -1.53 12.23 6.85
CA ILE A 64 -1.54 12.43 5.38
C ILE A 64 -2.11 13.81 5.02
N ILE A 65 -3.26 14.18 5.58
CA ILE A 65 -3.89 15.48 5.34
C ILE A 65 -2.94 16.62 5.70
N SER A 66 -2.31 16.53 6.87
CA SER A 66 -1.35 17.54 7.35
C SER A 66 -0.10 17.60 6.46
N HIS A 67 0.45 16.44 6.07
CA HIS A 67 1.67 16.35 5.27
C HIS A 67 1.53 16.99 3.88
N PHE A 68 0.43 16.69 3.19
CA PHE A 68 0.17 17.22 1.85
C PHE A 68 -0.52 18.58 1.86
N GLY A 69 -0.92 19.11 3.03
CA GLY A 69 -1.66 20.37 3.15
C GLY A 69 -3.04 20.29 2.51
N LEU A 70 -3.70 19.12 2.63
CA LEU A 70 -5.01 18.89 2.02
C LEU A 70 -6.10 19.69 2.76
N VAL A 71 -7.07 20.15 2.01
CA VAL A 71 -8.23 20.90 2.51
C VAL A 71 -9.51 20.12 2.19
N PRO A 72 -10.65 20.42 2.83
CA PRO A 72 -11.92 19.79 2.49
C PRO A 72 -12.21 19.87 0.98
N GLY A 73 -12.50 18.71 0.38
CA GLY A 73 -12.71 18.55 -1.07
C GLY A 73 -11.45 18.25 -1.88
N SER A 74 -10.24 18.28 -1.29
CA SER A 74 -9.03 17.78 -1.96
C SER A 74 -9.20 16.32 -2.38
N ARG A 75 -8.73 16.00 -3.57
CA ARG A 75 -8.88 14.66 -4.16
C ARG A 75 -7.66 13.79 -3.85
N VAL A 76 -7.89 12.61 -3.26
CA VAL A 76 -6.84 11.65 -2.89
C VAL A 76 -7.15 10.27 -3.46
N LEU A 77 -6.13 9.59 -4.01
CA LEU A 77 -6.23 8.20 -4.45
C LEU A 77 -5.38 7.30 -3.55
N ASP A 78 -5.97 6.23 -3.04
CA ASP A 78 -5.28 5.11 -2.37
C ASP A 78 -5.14 3.92 -3.33
N VAL A 79 -3.90 3.63 -3.72
CA VAL A 79 -3.54 2.57 -4.67
C VAL A 79 -3.23 1.29 -3.90
N GLY A 80 -4.06 0.26 -4.07
CA GLY A 80 -4.06 -0.95 -3.26
C GLY A 80 -4.82 -0.76 -1.95
N CYS A 81 -5.99 -0.13 -2.06
CA CYS A 81 -6.81 0.30 -0.93
C CYS A 81 -7.45 -0.83 -0.12
N ALA A 82 -7.35 -2.09 -0.57
CA ALA A 82 -8.03 -3.22 0.05
C ALA A 82 -9.54 -2.96 0.22
N LYS A 83 -10.07 -3.10 1.44
CA LYS A 83 -11.47 -2.78 1.77
C LYS A 83 -11.74 -1.28 1.97
N GLY A 84 -10.79 -0.40 1.65
CA GLY A 84 -10.97 1.06 1.66
C GLY A 84 -11.04 1.69 3.05
N PHE A 85 -10.44 1.12 4.08
CA PHE A 85 -10.51 1.69 5.43
C PHE A 85 -9.82 3.05 5.54
N LEU A 86 -8.67 3.25 4.87
CA LEU A 86 -8.02 4.55 4.79
C LEU A 86 -8.87 5.54 3.98
N VAL A 87 -9.45 5.10 2.86
CA VAL A 87 -10.38 5.92 2.04
C VAL A 87 -11.56 6.38 2.91
N ASN A 88 -12.17 5.46 3.69
CA ASN A 88 -13.25 5.78 4.63
C ASN A 88 -12.84 6.87 5.63
N ASP A 89 -11.65 6.76 6.22
CA ASP A 89 -11.21 7.70 7.25
C ASP A 89 -10.80 9.07 6.66
N LEU A 90 -10.30 9.11 5.41
CA LEU A 90 -10.09 10.35 4.65
C LEU A 90 -11.42 11.03 4.34
N VAL A 91 -12.42 10.30 3.84
CA VAL A 91 -13.78 10.82 3.57
C VAL A 91 -14.41 11.39 4.83
N ASN A 92 -14.32 10.69 5.96
CA ASN A 92 -14.82 11.17 7.24
C ASN A 92 -14.13 12.46 7.75
N GLN A 93 -12.95 12.78 7.21
CA GLN A 93 -12.22 14.03 7.48
C GLN A 93 -12.41 15.10 6.39
N GLY A 94 -13.39 14.91 5.49
CA GLY A 94 -13.75 15.90 4.47
C GLY A 94 -12.97 15.81 3.16
N ILE A 95 -12.15 14.80 2.97
CA ILE A 95 -11.36 14.59 1.74
C ILE A 95 -12.18 13.85 0.69
N ASP A 96 -12.10 14.24 -0.57
CA ASP A 96 -12.72 13.52 -1.69
C ASP A 96 -11.80 12.34 -2.10
N ALA A 97 -11.79 11.31 -1.25
CA ALA A 97 -10.89 10.17 -1.40
C ALA A 97 -11.53 9.03 -2.22
N TYR A 98 -10.70 8.40 -3.03
CA TYR A 98 -10.98 7.23 -3.87
C TYR A 98 -9.96 6.13 -3.61
N GLY A 99 -10.31 4.90 -3.98
CA GLY A 99 -9.40 3.76 -3.86
C GLY A 99 -9.47 2.84 -5.06
N ILE A 100 -8.34 2.25 -5.41
CA ILE A 100 -8.28 1.13 -6.35
C ILE A 100 -7.61 -0.07 -5.69
N ASP A 101 -8.06 -1.25 -6.03
CA ASP A 101 -7.42 -2.51 -5.65
C ASP A 101 -7.65 -3.56 -6.75
N VAL A 102 -6.71 -4.47 -6.92
CA VAL A 102 -6.87 -5.59 -7.88
C VAL A 102 -7.89 -6.62 -7.38
N SER A 103 -8.17 -6.62 -6.08
CA SER A 103 -9.06 -7.55 -5.43
C SER A 103 -10.53 -7.17 -5.58
N GLN A 104 -11.25 -7.87 -6.43
CA GLN A 104 -12.71 -7.78 -6.49
C GLN A 104 -13.38 -8.08 -5.14
N TYR A 105 -12.81 -9.05 -4.39
CA TYR A 105 -13.31 -9.41 -3.05
C TYR A 105 -13.21 -8.22 -2.09
N ALA A 106 -12.05 -7.60 -1.98
CA ALA A 106 -11.82 -6.49 -1.06
C ALA A 106 -12.69 -5.27 -1.41
N VAL A 107 -12.70 -4.87 -2.68
CA VAL A 107 -13.50 -3.73 -3.19
C VAL A 107 -14.98 -3.92 -2.89
N SER A 108 -15.54 -5.14 -3.06
CA SER A 108 -16.93 -5.44 -2.78
C SER A 108 -17.30 -5.42 -1.29
N ARG A 109 -16.33 -5.36 -0.39
CA ARG A 109 -16.47 -5.34 1.07
C ARG A 109 -16.11 -4.01 1.69
N GLY A 110 -16.11 -2.92 0.90
CA GLY A 110 -15.87 -1.56 1.38
C GLY A 110 -16.93 -1.09 2.37
N GLU A 111 -16.55 -0.14 3.23
CA GLU A 111 -17.45 0.52 4.17
C GLU A 111 -18.52 1.35 3.44
N SER A 112 -19.64 1.63 4.10
CA SER A 112 -20.76 2.39 3.49
C SER A 112 -20.35 3.76 2.95
N GLN A 113 -19.42 4.44 3.60
CA GLN A 113 -18.89 5.74 3.18
C GLN A 113 -17.99 5.67 1.91
N THR A 114 -17.51 4.46 1.57
CA THR A 114 -16.71 4.24 0.36
C THR A 114 -17.55 3.78 -0.84
N GLN A 115 -18.86 3.72 -0.72
CA GLN A 115 -19.73 3.31 -1.80
C GLN A 115 -19.57 4.23 -3.02
N GLY A 116 -19.29 3.64 -4.19
CA GLY A 116 -19.01 4.37 -5.44
C GLY A 116 -17.61 5.03 -5.49
N ARG A 117 -16.77 4.84 -4.47
CA ARG A 117 -15.41 5.41 -4.38
C ARG A 117 -14.31 4.40 -4.58
N LEU A 118 -14.62 3.11 -4.51
CA LEU A 118 -13.65 2.03 -4.74
C LEU A 118 -13.90 1.41 -6.10
N CYS A 119 -12.84 1.12 -6.85
CA CYS A 119 -12.95 0.36 -8.09
C CYS A 119 -11.84 -0.70 -8.22
N VAL A 120 -12.14 -1.74 -9.01
CA VAL A 120 -11.17 -2.80 -9.32
C VAL A 120 -10.29 -2.33 -10.44
N ALA A 121 -8.99 -2.13 -10.15
CA ALA A 121 -7.99 -1.75 -11.13
C ALA A 121 -6.59 -2.20 -10.69
N SER A 122 -5.68 -2.33 -11.65
CA SER A 122 -4.27 -2.59 -11.38
C SER A 122 -3.50 -1.29 -11.16
N ALA A 123 -2.52 -1.32 -10.26
CA ALA A 123 -1.69 -0.16 -9.93
C ALA A 123 -0.78 0.30 -11.07
N ASP A 124 -0.47 -0.60 -12.03
CA ASP A 124 0.33 -0.29 -13.23
C ASP A 124 -0.49 0.24 -14.41
N HIS A 125 -1.82 0.34 -14.25
CA HIS A 125 -2.73 0.90 -15.24
C HIS A 125 -3.96 1.52 -14.54
N ILE A 126 -3.86 2.77 -14.12
CA ILE A 126 -4.86 3.43 -13.27
C ILE A 126 -5.86 4.21 -14.14
N PRO A 127 -7.19 3.93 -14.02
CA PRO A 127 -8.21 4.44 -14.93
C PRO A 127 -8.68 5.87 -14.58
N PHE A 128 -7.75 6.78 -14.32
CA PHE A 128 -8.04 8.19 -14.06
C PHE A 128 -7.20 9.10 -14.98
N PRO A 129 -7.71 10.29 -15.34
CA PRO A 129 -6.97 11.26 -16.16
C PRO A 129 -5.70 11.78 -15.44
N ASP A 130 -4.76 12.31 -16.23
CA ASP A 130 -3.58 13.00 -15.71
C ASP A 130 -3.96 14.14 -14.77
N HIS A 131 -3.15 14.40 -13.76
CA HIS A 131 -3.33 15.51 -12.81
C HIS A 131 -4.70 15.54 -12.13
N SER A 132 -5.32 14.38 -11.91
CA SER A 132 -6.68 14.29 -11.36
C SER A 132 -6.75 14.19 -9.84
N PHE A 133 -5.61 14.18 -9.15
CA PHE A 133 -5.54 14.10 -7.69
C PHE A 133 -4.55 15.10 -7.10
N ASP A 134 -4.83 15.53 -5.87
CA ASP A 134 -3.96 16.40 -5.05
C ASP A 134 -2.91 15.56 -4.30
N ALA A 135 -3.15 14.27 -4.09
CA ALA A 135 -2.18 13.31 -3.60
C ALA A 135 -2.53 11.88 -4.02
N VAL A 136 -1.50 11.05 -4.21
CA VAL A 136 -1.65 9.60 -4.50
C VAL A 136 -0.81 8.80 -3.51
N LEU A 137 -1.45 7.81 -2.89
CA LEU A 137 -0.86 6.96 -1.86
C LEU A 137 -0.69 5.53 -2.37
N SER A 138 0.38 4.86 -1.98
CA SER A 138 0.58 3.42 -2.19
C SER A 138 1.23 2.82 -0.95
N ILE A 139 0.44 2.14 -0.13
CA ILE A 139 0.87 1.60 1.17
C ILE A 139 0.86 0.08 1.12
N ASN A 140 2.01 -0.55 1.27
CA ASN A 140 2.18 -2.02 1.17
C ASN A 140 1.67 -2.64 -0.15
N THR A 141 1.73 -1.92 -1.26
CA THR A 141 1.11 -2.33 -2.52
C THR A 141 2.11 -2.53 -3.64
N ALA A 142 2.89 -1.51 -4.00
CA ALA A 142 3.74 -1.54 -5.19
C ALA A 142 4.78 -2.68 -5.18
N HIS A 143 5.28 -3.08 -4.02
CA HIS A 143 6.21 -4.21 -3.91
C HIS A 143 5.56 -5.59 -4.24
N ASN A 144 4.23 -5.67 -4.30
CA ASN A 144 3.54 -6.89 -4.74
C ASN A 144 3.56 -7.09 -6.26
N LEU A 145 4.01 -6.09 -7.00
CA LEU A 145 4.15 -6.16 -8.45
C LEU A 145 5.55 -6.64 -8.85
N PRO A 146 5.70 -7.33 -10.00
CA PRO A 146 6.99 -7.54 -10.62
C PRO A 146 7.68 -6.21 -10.97
N TYR A 147 9.00 -6.20 -11.09
CA TYR A 147 9.83 -5.01 -11.28
C TYR A 147 9.29 -4.00 -12.32
N LEU A 148 8.98 -4.46 -13.53
CA LEU A 148 8.50 -3.56 -14.60
C LEU A 148 7.12 -2.97 -14.30
N GLN A 149 6.24 -3.75 -13.68
CA GLN A 149 4.91 -3.28 -13.28
C GLN A 149 4.99 -2.36 -12.05
N CYS A 150 5.92 -2.64 -11.12
CA CYS A 150 6.22 -1.73 -10.01
C CYS A 150 6.69 -0.37 -10.54
N MET A 151 7.60 -0.35 -11.53
CA MET A 151 8.02 0.87 -12.22
C MET A 151 6.85 1.58 -12.90
N ALA A 152 5.97 0.84 -13.59
CA ALA A 152 4.79 1.40 -14.25
C ALA A 152 3.84 2.02 -13.22
N SER A 153 3.63 1.38 -12.05
CA SER A 153 2.78 1.95 -10.99
C SER A 153 3.32 3.27 -10.44
N LEU A 154 4.63 3.43 -10.32
CA LEU A 154 5.25 4.69 -9.92
C LEU A 154 5.03 5.79 -10.96
N ARG A 155 5.12 5.46 -12.26
CA ARG A 155 4.80 6.39 -13.35
C ARG A 155 3.34 6.81 -13.35
N GLU A 156 2.43 5.88 -13.06
CA GLU A 156 1.01 6.19 -12.89
C GLU A 156 0.78 7.14 -11.70
N MET A 157 1.41 6.89 -10.56
CA MET A 157 1.32 7.79 -9.40
C MET A 157 1.82 9.20 -9.75
N GLU A 158 2.97 9.31 -10.42
CA GLU A 158 3.52 10.60 -10.85
C GLU A 158 2.63 11.29 -11.89
N ARG A 159 2.06 10.55 -12.85
CA ARG A 159 1.11 11.08 -13.85
C ARG A 159 -0.13 11.68 -13.21
N LEU A 160 -0.65 11.04 -12.17
CA LEU A 160 -1.90 11.46 -11.49
C LEU A 160 -1.72 12.65 -10.55
N ALA A 161 -0.58 12.73 -9.85
CA ALA A 161 -0.28 13.79 -8.87
C ALA A 161 1.24 14.06 -8.81
N PRO A 162 1.81 14.81 -9.77
CA PRO A 162 3.25 15.04 -9.86
C PRO A 162 3.83 15.64 -8.58
N GLY A 163 4.82 14.94 -7.99
CA GLY A 163 5.47 15.36 -6.76
C GLY A 163 4.62 15.24 -5.48
N LYS A 164 3.39 14.73 -5.59
CA LYS A 164 2.45 14.55 -4.48
C LYS A 164 2.13 13.07 -4.23
N GLY A 165 3.04 12.18 -4.57
CA GLY A 165 2.98 10.77 -4.27
C GLY A 165 3.53 10.45 -2.88
N PHE A 166 2.99 9.42 -2.23
CA PHE A 166 3.61 8.75 -1.09
C PHE A 166 3.59 7.25 -1.29
N ILE A 167 4.76 6.63 -1.21
CA ILE A 167 4.90 5.18 -1.32
C ILE A 167 5.52 4.59 -0.05
N GLN A 168 4.92 3.52 0.47
CA GLN A 168 5.51 2.72 1.53
C GLN A 168 5.69 1.29 1.03
N VAL A 169 6.92 0.78 1.17
CA VAL A 169 7.31 -0.56 0.72
C VAL A 169 8.22 -1.24 1.72
N ASP A 170 8.31 -2.56 1.62
CA ASP A 170 9.30 -3.34 2.38
C ASP A 170 10.70 -3.12 1.80
N SER A 171 11.67 -2.94 2.69
CA SER A 171 13.08 -2.79 2.37
C SER A 171 13.94 -3.41 3.48
N TYR A 172 15.24 -3.42 3.29
CA TYR A 172 16.22 -3.95 4.24
C TYR A 172 17.56 -3.23 4.06
N ARG A 173 18.31 -3.03 5.14
CA ARG A 173 19.59 -2.29 5.14
C ARG A 173 20.79 -3.21 5.21
N THR A 174 20.60 -4.43 5.70
CA THR A 174 21.63 -5.45 5.89
C THR A 174 21.24 -6.77 5.23
N GLN A 175 22.20 -7.65 5.02
CA GLN A 175 21.95 -8.98 4.50
C GLN A 175 21.06 -9.80 5.45
N ALA A 176 21.25 -9.67 6.77
CA ALA A 176 20.41 -10.35 7.77
C ALA A 176 18.95 -9.87 7.71
N GLU A 177 18.72 -8.55 7.58
CA GLU A 177 17.36 -8.00 7.39
C GLU A 177 16.74 -8.48 6.07
N LYS A 178 17.54 -8.64 5.00
CA LYS A 178 17.09 -9.21 3.73
C LYS A 178 16.56 -10.62 3.91
N GLU A 179 17.36 -11.50 4.51
CA GLU A 179 16.99 -12.89 4.78
C GLU A 179 15.71 -12.96 5.64
N LEU A 180 15.60 -12.08 6.64
CA LEU A 180 14.42 -11.98 7.47
C LEU A 180 13.20 -11.53 6.67
N CYS A 181 13.33 -10.50 5.83
CA CYS A 181 12.27 -10.02 4.95
C CYS A 181 11.81 -11.10 3.98
N GLU A 182 12.72 -11.77 3.28
CA GLU A 182 12.42 -12.87 2.35
C GLU A 182 11.72 -14.05 3.04
N SER A 183 12.09 -14.31 4.29
CA SER A 183 11.41 -15.32 5.11
C SER A 183 10.00 -14.89 5.53
N TRP A 184 9.74 -13.59 5.68
CA TRP A 184 8.48 -13.03 6.14
C TRP A 184 7.44 -12.80 5.04
N VAL A 185 7.85 -12.24 3.88
CA VAL A 185 6.90 -11.79 2.84
C VAL A 185 6.10 -12.93 2.24
N LEU A 186 4.80 -12.69 2.01
CA LEU A 186 3.89 -13.63 1.33
C LEU A 186 3.64 -13.22 -0.12
N THR A 187 3.36 -11.95 -0.33
CA THR A 187 2.85 -11.41 -1.59
C THR A 187 3.88 -10.64 -2.38
N ALA A 188 4.87 -10.02 -1.71
CA ALA A 188 5.88 -9.22 -2.37
C ALA A 188 6.63 -10.00 -3.48
N LEU A 189 6.71 -9.39 -4.66
CA LEU A 189 7.41 -9.91 -5.84
C LEU A 189 8.68 -9.10 -6.14
N TYR A 190 8.71 -7.83 -5.75
CA TYR A 190 9.90 -6.98 -5.82
C TYR A 190 10.17 -6.34 -4.45
N HIS A 191 11.39 -6.44 -3.98
CA HIS A 191 11.91 -5.75 -2.81
C HIS A 191 13.42 -5.59 -2.96
N ASP A 192 13.96 -4.50 -2.45
CA ASP A 192 15.37 -4.17 -2.61
C ASP A 192 15.88 -3.36 -1.41
N PHE A 193 17.19 -3.14 -1.38
CA PHE A 193 17.83 -2.16 -0.51
C PHE A 193 17.34 -0.73 -0.84
N PRO A 194 17.46 0.24 0.08
CA PRO A 194 17.06 1.63 -0.18
C PRO A 194 17.69 2.24 -1.44
N HIS A 195 18.94 1.86 -1.78
CA HIS A 195 19.58 2.34 -3.00
C HIS A 195 18.94 1.78 -4.28
N GLY A 196 18.52 0.51 -4.27
CA GLY A 196 17.81 -0.10 -5.39
C GLY A 196 16.43 0.51 -5.58
N TRP A 197 15.69 0.73 -4.49
CA TRP A 197 14.41 1.43 -4.54
C TRP A 197 14.56 2.87 -5.08
N ARG A 198 15.58 3.63 -4.62
CA ARG A 198 15.83 4.98 -5.14
C ARG A 198 16.17 4.98 -6.63
N LYS A 199 16.98 4.00 -7.07
CA LYS A 199 17.22 3.83 -8.50
C LYS A 199 15.92 3.57 -9.28
N LEU A 200 15.02 2.74 -8.76
CA LEU A 200 13.72 2.49 -9.39
C LEU A 200 12.87 3.78 -9.45
N PHE A 201 12.88 4.61 -8.39
CA PHE A 201 12.19 5.91 -8.39
C PHE A 201 12.75 6.84 -9.47
N ASP A 202 14.07 6.93 -9.58
CA ASP A 202 14.75 7.75 -10.60
C ASP A 202 14.41 7.24 -12.02
N ASP A 203 14.47 5.92 -12.26
CA ASP A 203 14.18 5.31 -13.56
C ASP A 203 12.69 5.45 -13.94
N ALA A 204 11.80 5.52 -12.95
CA ALA A 204 10.37 5.77 -13.15
C ALA A 204 10.04 7.25 -13.32
N GLY A 205 10.92 8.18 -12.93
CA GLY A 205 10.64 9.61 -12.83
C GLY A 205 9.71 9.97 -11.67
N TYR A 206 9.65 9.12 -10.63
CA TYR A 206 8.84 9.35 -9.44
C TYR A 206 9.52 10.39 -8.54
N THR A 207 8.78 11.44 -8.17
CA THR A 207 9.30 12.56 -7.38
C THR A 207 8.58 12.77 -6.04
N GLY A 208 7.70 11.85 -5.67
CA GLY A 208 6.99 11.84 -4.38
C GLY A 208 7.85 11.38 -3.21
N ASP A 209 7.25 11.33 -2.04
CA ASP A 209 7.89 10.89 -0.80
C ASP A 209 7.75 9.37 -0.59
N TRP A 210 8.56 8.80 0.33
CA TRP A 210 8.56 7.37 0.60
C TRP A 210 8.78 7.04 2.08
N TYR A 211 8.50 5.80 2.44
CA TYR A 211 8.88 5.21 3.72
C TYR A 211 9.26 3.73 3.57
N TRP A 212 10.31 3.31 4.27
CA TRP A 212 10.75 1.92 4.30
C TRP A 212 10.18 1.19 5.51
N THR A 213 9.48 0.09 5.29
CA THR A 213 9.20 -0.87 6.35
C THR A 213 10.37 -1.85 6.43
N ILE A 214 11.08 -1.82 7.55
CA ILE A 214 12.12 -2.78 7.88
C ILE A 214 11.52 -3.82 8.83
N ILE A 215 11.71 -5.10 8.52
CA ILE A 215 11.25 -6.20 9.36
C ILE A 215 12.38 -6.54 10.34
N ASN A 216 12.08 -6.37 11.63
CA ASN A 216 13.01 -6.62 12.75
C ASN A 216 12.55 -7.81 13.58
#